data_5c5f73df916a69ea7eef9eb2a98e3885
#
_entry.id   5c5f73df916a69ea7eef9eb2a98e3885
#
_cell.length_a   1.000
_cell.length_b   1.000
_cell.length_c   1.000
_cell.angle_alpha   90.00
_cell.angle_beta   90.00
_cell.angle_gamma   90.00
#
_symmetry.space_group_name_H-M   'P 1'
#
loop_
_entity.id
_entity.type
_entity.pdbx_description
1 polymer ?
#
loop_
_entity_poly.entity_id
_entity_poly.type
_entity_poly.pdbx_seq_one_letter_code
_entity_poly.pdbx_strand_id
1 'polypeptide(L)'
;APFMPSNTARSGGSVYPVAINIPHIFDSYPDKDPRKLGAYISWVAIATTCVTSSMFLTALAPNLLAVDLIGKSTGHVISWGEWAGVMLPLMIPLFLLTPWLTYVIYPPTQKKSPEAPAWASEELKKLGPVTFKEYLMAFLATVALVLWIFGKEFGVDSTTVAISIVAIMVLANVITWDDLLSNKAAFNVLIWFSTLVAMAAGLKKVGILDWIGANTQTMLSGMNSTTLIIALVILFFLLHYFFASVTAHVTALIPVFMTIAATLLPPEQIIPFTVILAGSLGVMGIITPYGTGPSPIWY
;
A
#
# COMPACT_ATOMS: atom_id res chain seq x y z
N ALA A 1 2.17 1.67 9.34
CA ALA A 1 2.10 1.54 7.89
C ALA A 1 3.02 2.55 7.17
N PRO A 2 3.01 3.86 7.47
CA PRO A 2 3.75 4.85 6.68
C PRO A 2 5.27 4.66 6.67
N PHE A 3 5.83 4.00 7.67
CA PHE A 3 7.28 3.76 7.79
C PHE A 3 7.76 2.48 7.07
N MET A 4 6.88 1.73 6.47
CA MET A 4 7.21 0.42 5.88
C MET A 4 6.54 0.27 4.51
N PRO A 5 7.24 0.61 3.41
CA PRO A 5 6.67 0.69 2.06
C PRO A 5 6.41 -0.68 1.40
N SER A 6 6.34 -1.71 2.21
CA SER A 6 5.98 -3.06 1.78
C SER A 6 4.90 -3.62 2.70
N ASN A 7 3.70 -3.80 2.16
CA ASN A 7 2.61 -4.44 2.88
C ASN A 7 2.92 -5.91 3.20
N THR A 8 3.68 -6.60 2.34
CA THR A 8 4.13 -7.98 2.59
C THR A 8 5.07 -8.06 3.79
N ALA A 9 6.11 -7.21 3.82
CA ALA A 9 7.04 -7.17 4.95
C ALA A 9 6.35 -6.75 6.25
N ARG A 10 5.48 -5.73 6.19
CA ARG A 10 4.71 -5.27 7.35
C ARG A 10 3.76 -6.35 7.86
N SER A 11 2.95 -6.91 6.99
CA SER A 11 1.91 -7.86 7.36
C SER A 11 2.50 -9.23 7.68
N GLY A 12 3.31 -9.78 6.79
CA GLY A 12 3.90 -11.12 6.97
C GLY A 12 5.07 -11.15 7.94
N GLY A 13 5.94 -10.14 7.90
CA GLY A 13 7.14 -10.11 8.74
C GLY A 13 6.93 -9.56 10.15
N SER A 14 5.97 -8.65 10.36
CA SER A 14 5.77 -8.01 11.66
C SER A 14 4.44 -8.37 12.32
N VAL A 15 3.33 -8.31 11.57
CA VAL A 15 1.98 -8.50 12.15
C VAL A 15 1.65 -9.98 12.30
N TYR A 16 1.88 -10.77 11.26
CA TYR A 16 1.52 -12.19 11.24
C TYR A 16 2.14 -13.01 12.38
N PRO A 17 3.46 -12.93 12.68
CA PRO A 17 4.06 -13.71 13.75
C PRO A 17 3.44 -13.44 15.12
N VAL A 18 2.95 -12.22 15.35
CA VAL A 18 2.28 -11.86 16.60
C VAL A 18 0.81 -12.31 16.55
N ALA A 19 0.11 -11.98 15.48
CA ALA A 19 -1.33 -12.19 15.38
C ALA A 19 -1.71 -13.67 15.36
N ILE A 20 -0.90 -14.54 14.74
CA ILE A 20 -1.20 -15.98 14.65
C ILE A 20 -1.05 -16.70 16.00
N ASN A 21 -0.24 -16.19 16.91
CA ASN A 21 -0.06 -16.78 18.23
C ASN A 21 -1.27 -16.55 19.16
N ILE A 22 -2.04 -15.48 18.94
CA ILE A 22 -3.21 -15.19 19.79
C ILE A 22 -4.31 -16.25 19.66
N PRO A 23 -4.75 -16.67 18.45
CA PRO A 23 -5.68 -17.79 18.30
C PRO A 23 -5.18 -19.10 18.90
N HIS A 24 -3.89 -19.39 18.80
CA HIS A 24 -3.29 -20.61 19.31
C HIS A 24 -3.41 -20.75 20.84
N ILE A 25 -3.40 -19.62 21.59
CA ILE A 25 -3.65 -19.63 23.05
C ILE A 25 -5.02 -20.24 23.37
N PHE A 26 -5.98 -20.15 22.44
CA PHE A 26 -7.34 -20.64 22.57
C PHE A 26 -7.63 -21.91 21.77
N ASP A 27 -6.61 -22.63 21.33
CA ASP A 27 -6.77 -23.82 20.46
C ASP A 27 -7.63 -23.53 19.21
N SER A 28 -7.45 -22.36 18.61
CA SER A 28 -8.13 -21.95 17.36
C SER A 28 -7.14 -22.06 16.20
N TYR A 29 -7.32 -23.08 15.36
CA TYR A 29 -6.48 -23.39 14.21
C TYR A 29 -7.33 -23.41 12.92
N PRO A 30 -6.74 -23.34 11.72
CA PRO A 30 -7.49 -23.38 10.46
C PRO A 30 -8.34 -24.65 10.30
N ASP A 31 -7.85 -25.77 10.78
CA ASP A 31 -8.48 -27.09 10.73
C ASP A 31 -9.26 -27.47 12.00
N LYS A 32 -9.12 -26.67 13.07
CA LYS A 32 -9.73 -26.92 14.37
C LYS A 32 -10.30 -25.64 14.98
N ASP A 33 -11.61 -25.52 15.00
CA ASP A 33 -12.34 -24.38 15.59
C ASP A 33 -11.89 -22.99 15.09
N PRO A 34 -11.75 -22.74 13.77
CA PRO A 34 -11.27 -21.46 13.25
C PRO A 34 -12.15 -20.28 13.64
N ARG A 35 -13.45 -20.52 13.84
CA ARG A 35 -14.41 -19.52 14.27
C ARG A 35 -14.22 -19.07 15.73
N LYS A 36 -13.47 -19.82 16.51
CA LYS A 36 -13.23 -19.46 17.92
C LYS A 36 -12.57 -18.08 18.01
N LEU A 37 -11.50 -17.86 17.25
CA LEU A 37 -10.83 -16.55 17.14
C LEU A 37 -10.01 -16.39 15.86
N GLY A 38 -9.42 -17.48 15.32
CA GLY A 38 -8.45 -17.44 14.24
C GLY A 38 -8.94 -16.79 12.96
N ALA A 39 -10.12 -17.20 12.48
CA ALA A 39 -10.70 -16.63 11.25
C ALA A 39 -10.98 -15.12 11.38
N TYR A 40 -11.44 -14.66 12.54
CA TYR A 40 -11.66 -13.23 12.78
C TYR A 40 -10.36 -12.42 12.75
N ILE A 41 -9.32 -12.89 13.46
CA ILE A 41 -8.03 -12.19 13.51
C ILE A 41 -7.37 -12.17 12.14
N SER A 42 -7.33 -13.31 11.44
CA SER A 42 -6.69 -13.42 10.12
C SER A 42 -7.38 -12.50 9.10
N TRP A 43 -8.70 -12.53 9.04
CA TRP A 43 -9.46 -11.65 8.14
C TRP A 43 -9.27 -10.16 8.46
N VAL A 44 -9.41 -9.78 9.73
CA VAL A 44 -9.22 -8.38 10.14
C VAL A 44 -7.80 -7.91 9.85
N ALA A 45 -6.80 -8.74 10.09
CA ALA A 45 -5.41 -8.38 9.86
C ALA A 45 -5.10 -8.15 8.38
N ILE A 46 -5.53 -9.04 7.48
CA ILE A 46 -5.32 -8.83 6.03
C ILE A 46 -6.15 -7.66 5.50
N ALA A 47 -7.41 -7.52 5.89
CA ALA A 47 -8.28 -6.44 5.44
C ALA A 47 -7.76 -5.07 5.89
N THR A 48 -7.36 -4.93 7.17
CA THR A 48 -6.75 -3.68 7.66
C THR A 48 -5.37 -3.41 7.08
N THR A 49 -4.62 -4.45 6.71
CA THR A 49 -3.38 -4.29 5.94
C THR A 49 -3.66 -3.66 4.58
N CYS A 50 -4.68 -4.11 3.87
CA CYS A 50 -5.09 -3.53 2.59
C CYS A 50 -5.55 -2.07 2.75
N VAL A 51 -6.40 -1.78 3.73
CA VAL A 51 -6.87 -0.42 4.02
C VAL A 51 -5.70 0.52 4.35
N THR A 52 -4.79 0.11 5.24
CA THR A 52 -3.63 0.94 5.61
C THR A 52 -2.62 1.09 4.48
N SER A 53 -2.61 0.19 3.50
CA SER A 53 -1.81 0.31 2.29
C SER A 53 -2.31 1.43 1.36
N SER A 54 -3.62 1.70 1.32
CA SER A 54 -4.21 2.85 0.63
C SER A 54 -4.13 4.13 1.46
N MET A 55 -4.20 4.03 2.79
CA MET A 55 -4.25 5.17 3.70
C MET A 55 -3.03 6.08 3.59
N PHE A 56 -1.85 5.53 3.43
CA PHE A 56 -0.60 6.28 3.39
C PHE A 56 0.15 6.05 2.07
N LEU A 57 0.59 7.13 1.44
CA LEU A 57 1.39 7.06 0.20
C LEU A 57 2.58 6.11 0.33
N THR A 58 3.31 6.20 1.42
CA THR A 58 4.52 5.42 1.71
C THR A 58 4.26 4.02 2.27
N ALA A 59 3.00 3.58 2.38
CA ALA A 59 2.67 2.26 2.93
C ALA A 59 2.78 1.11 1.93
N LEU A 60 2.86 1.44 0.63
CA LEU A 60 2.91 0.47 -0.46
C LEU A 60 3.80 0.99 -1.59
N ALA A 61 4.80 0.23 -2.02
CA ALA A 61 5.68 0.65 -3.13
C ALA A 61 4.93 0.93 -4.45
N PRO A 62 3.92 0.17 -4.86
CA PRO A 62 3.07 0.51 -6.00
C PRO A 62 2.39 1.88 -5.94
N ASN A 63 2.12 2.44 -4.76
CA ASN A 63 1.57 3.81 -4.65
C ASN A 63 2.58 4.83 -5.18
N LEU A 64 3.85 4.68 -4.78
CA LEU A 64 4.95 5.55 -5.24
C LEU A 64 5.16 5.42 -6.75
N LEU A 65 5.07 4.19 -7.29
CA LEU A 65 5.11 3.94 -8.72
C LEU A 65 3.96 4.63 -9.46
N ALA A 66 2.75 4.51 -8.93
CA ALA A 66 1.57 5.17 -9.53
C ALA A 66 1.76 6.69 -9.58
N VAL A 67 2.22 7.29 -8.49
CA VAL A 67 2.50 8.74 -8.42
C VAL A 67 3.57 9.17 -9.43
N ASP A 68 4.63 8.39 -9.61
CA ASP A 68 5.67 8.65 -10.62
C ASP A 68 5.10 8.59 -12.05
N LEU A 69 4.33 7.55 -12.37
CA LEU A 69 3.71 7.39 -13.70
C LEU A 69 2.67 8.47 -13.99
N ILE A 70 1.87 8.85 -12.99
CA ILE A 70 0.92 9.96 -13.06
C ILE A 70 1.66 11.27 -13.28
N GLY A 71 2.71 11.54 -12.51
CA GLY A 71 3.55 12.73 -12.66
C GLY A 71 4.14 12.88 -14.06
N LYS A 72 4.61 11.78 -14.66
CA LYS A 72 5.11 11.74 -16.04
C LYS A 72 4.02 12.00 -17.09
N SER A 73 2.77 11.65 -16.77
CA SER A 73 1.64 11.84 -17.70
C SER A 73 1.00 13.22 -17.60
N THR A 74 0.92 13.79 -16.38
CA THR A 74 0.19 15.03 -16.08
C THR A 74 1.09 16.25 -15.83
N GLY A 75 2.38 16.04 -15.56
CA GLY A 75 3.28 17.06 -15.05
C GLY A 75 3.08 17.40 -13.56
N HIS A 76 2.09 16.76 -12.87
CA HIS A 76 1.80 16.99 -11.46
C HIS A 76 2.19 15.78 -10.62
N VAL A 77 3.14 15.96 -9.71
CA VAL A 77 3.56 14.94 -8.73
C VAL A 77 2.70 15.07 -7.48
N ILE A 78 1.90 14.06 -7.20
CA ILE A 78 1.06 14.00 -6.00
C ILE A 78 1.96 13.95 -4.77
N SER A 79 1.85 14.97 -3.92
CA SER A 79 2.60 15.04 -2.67
C SER A 79 2.00 14.12 -1.60
N TRP A 80 2.79 13.85 -0.55
CA TRP A 80 2.31 13.08 0.60
C TRP A 80 1.11 13.74 1.28
N GLY A 81 1.11 15.08 1.38
CA GLY A 81 0.00 15.85 1.96
C GLY A 81 -1.27 15.79 1.11
N GLU A 82 -1.17 15.91 -0.21
CA GLU A 82 -2.31 15.75 -1.14
C GLU A 82 -2.91 14.35 -1.05
N TRP A 83 -2.06 13.32 -1.03
CA TRP A 83 -2.51 11.94 -0.80
C TRP A 83 -3.24 11.79 0.52
N ALA A 84 -2.64 12.25 1.62
CA ALA A 84 -3.22 12.15 2.96
C ALA A 84 -4.55 12.91 3.06
N GLY A 85 -4.64 14.09 2.47
CA GLY A 85 -5.86 14.90 2.45
C GLY A 85 -7.06 14.21 1.82
N VAL A 86 -6.84 13.35 0.82
CA VAL A 86 -7.90 12.58 0.16
C VAL A 86 -8.08 11.21 0.82
N MET A 87 -6.99 10.49 1.05
CA MET A 87 -7.06 9.09 1.49
C MET A 87 -7.36 8.92 2.97
N LEU A 88 -6.90 9.79 3.88
CA LEU A 88 -7.20 9.64 5.30
C LEU A 88 -8.70 9.74 5.60
N PRO A 89 -9.44 10.76 5.10
CA PRO A 89 -10.89 10.83 5.31
C PRO A 89 -11.66 9.60 4.80
N LEU A 90 -11.19 8.96 3.73
CA LEU A 90 -11.82 7.77 3.14
C LEU A 90 -11.44 6.50 3.88
N MET A 91 -10.18 6.36 4.25
CA MET A 91 -9.64 5.11 4.79
C MET A 91 -9.78 4.98 6.31
N ILE A 92 -9.84 6.08 7.09
CA ILE A 92 -10.06 6.01 8.54
C ILE A 92 -11.41 5.38 8.88
N PRO A 93 -12.55 5.82 8.28
CA PRO A 93 -13.83 5.14 8.49
C PRO A 93 -13.78 3.66 8.10
N LEU A 94 -13.17 3.34 6.96
CA LEU A 94 -13.06 1.96 6.49
C LEU A 94 -12.20 1.10 7.43
N PHE A 95 -11.12 1.67 7.96
CA PHE A 95 -10.26 1.01 8.95
C PHE A 95 -11.01 0.67 10.24
N LEU A 96 -11.83 1.58 10.73
CA LEU A 96 -12.63 1.38 11.94
C LEU A 96 -13.82 0.45 11.69
N LEU A 97 -14.46 0.55 10.53
CA LEU A 97 -15.60 -0.27 10.16
C LEU A 97 -15.20 -1.74 9.89
N THR A 98 -14.02 -1.99 9.35
CA THR A 98 -13.57 -3.35 8.98
C THR A 98 -13.66 -4.34 10.16
N PRO A 99 -13.02 -4.12 11.33
CA PRO A 99 -13.14 -5.04 12.44
C PRO A 99 -14.57 -5.09 13.02
N TRP A 100 -15.28 -3.97 13.03
CA TRP A 100 -16.65 -3.92 13.52
C TRP A 100 -17.62 -4.71 12.62
N LEU A 101 -17.60 -4.51 11.31
CA LEU A 101 -18.40 -5.26 10.35
C LEU A 101 -18.07 -6.76 10.40
N THR A 102 -16.80 -7.11 10.46
CA THR A 102 -16.38 -8.50 10.60
C THR A 102 -16.94 -9.12 11.87
N TYR A 103 -16.92 -8.39 12.99
CA TYR A 103 -17.52 -8.86 14.24
C TYR A 103 -19.04 -9.04 14.15
N VAL A 104 -19.74 -8.18 13.42
CA VAL A 104 -21.20 -8.29 13.23
C VAL A 104 -21.56 -9.45 12.31
N ILE A 105 -20.84 -9.61 11.19
CA ILE A 105 -21.13 -10.61 10.15
C ILE A 105 -20.66 -12.01 10.58
N TYR A 106 -19.46 -12.08 11.16
CA TYR A 106 -18.81 -13.35 11.54
C TYR A 106 -18.18 -13.24 12.94
N PRO A 107 -19.00 -13.17 14.01
CA PRO A 107 -18.47 -12.98 15.35
C PRO A 107 -17.65 -14.17 15.83
N PRO A 108 -16.49 -13.94 16.47
CA PRO A 108 -15.75 -15.01 17.13
C PRO A 108 -16.55 -15.58 18.31
N THR A 109 -16.43 -16.87 18.55
CA THR A 109 -17.09 -17.49 19.72
C THR A 109 -16.34 -17.19 21.01
N GLN A 110 -15.02 -16.99 20.95
CA GLN A 110 -14.18 -16.52 22.05
C GLN A 110 -14.23 -15.00 22.14
N LYS A 111 -14.91 -14.45 23.17
CA LYS A 111 -15.13 -13.00 23.33
C LYS A 111 -14.23 -12.36 24.38
N LYS A 112 -13.54 -13.14 25.19
CA LYS A 112 -12.67 -12.65 26.27
C LYS A 112 -11.35 -13.42 26.22
N SER A 113 -10.25 -12.72 26.47
CA SER A 113 -8.89 -13.30 26.46
C SER A 113 -8.10 -12.81 27.68
N PRO A 114 -8.45 -13.29 28.90
CA PRO A 114 -7.77 -12.86 30.11
C PRO A 114 -6.29 -13.24 30.16
N GLU A 115 -5.88 -14.27 29.41
CA GLU A 115 -4.50 -14.74 29.34
C GLU A 115 -3.62 -13.92 28.39
N ALA A 116 -4.21 -13.25 27.38
CA ALA A 116 -3.45 -12.51 26.37
C ALA A 116 -2.58 -11.37 26.93
N PRO A 117 -3.03 -10.55 27.91
CA PRO A 117 -2.17 -9.54 28.52
C PRO A 117 -0.97 -10.10 29.27
N ALA A 118 -1.13 -11.24 29.96
CA ALA A 118 -0.03 -11.90 30.65
C ALA A 118 1.02 -12.42 29.66
N TRP A 119 0.57 -13.12 28.63
CA TRP A 119 1.42 -13.58 27.53
C TRP A 119 2.18 -12.41 26.87
N ALA A 120 1.48 -11.34 26.50
CA ALA A 120 2.11 -10.17 25.90
C ALA A 120 3.16 -9.50 26.81
N SER A 121 2.90 -9.47 28.12
CA SER A 121 3.86 -8.97 29.11
C SER A 121 5.11 -9.82 29.19
N GLU A 122 4.98 -11.14 29.11
CA GLU A 122 6.12 -12.06 29.08
C GLU A 122 6.95 -11.90 27.81
N GLU A 123 6.30 -11.83 26.64
CA GLU A 123 6.98 -11.59 25.37
C GLU A 123 7.71 -10.25 25.36
N LEU A 124 7.10 -9.19 25.89
CA LEU A 124 7.73 -7.88 26.02
C LEU A 124 8.98 -7.92 26.92
N LYS A 125 8.94 -8.69 28.01
CA LYS A 125 10.13 -8.86 28.90
C LYS A 125 11.29 -9.56 28.18
N LYS A 126 11.01 -10.52 27.28
CA LYS A 126 12.05 -11.21 26.49
C LYS A 126 12.79 -10.27 25.54
N LEU A 127 12.13 -9.22 25.04
CA LEU A 127 12.74 -8.22 24.15
C LEU A 127 13.77 -7.35 24.88
N GLY A 128 13.66 -7.20 26.20
CA GLY A 128 14.54 -6.36 26.99
C GLY A 128 14.26 -4.85 26.85
N PRO A 129 15.14 -3.99 27.39
CA PRO A 129 14.99 -2.54 27.27
C PRO A 129 15.27 -2.05 25.85
N VAL A 130 14.56 -0.99 25.45
CA VAL A 130 14.78 -0.34 24.16
C VAL A 130 16.22 0.17 24.05
N THR A 131 16.89 -0.19 22.98
CA THR A 131 18.28 0.18 22.72
C THR A 131 18.42 1.60 22.15
N PHE A 132 19.62 2.18 22.26
CA PHE A 132 19.91 3.48 21.62
C PHE A 132 19.69 3.45 20.10
N LYS A 133 20.02 2.34 19.43
CA LYS A 133 19.80 2.18 17.98
C LYS A 133 18.33 2.22 17.62
N GLU A 134 17.47 1.61 18.43
CA GLU A 134 16.00 1.64 18.22
C GLU A 134 15.43 3.04 18.41
N TYR A 135 15.89 3.79 19.45
CA TYR A 135 15.52 5.20 19.61
C TYR A 135 15.96 6.05 18.43
N LEU A 136 17.21 5.88 17.97
CA LEU A 136 17.72 6.61 16.81
C LEU A 136 16.93 6.26 15.54
N MET A 137 16.60 4.99 15.33
CA MET A 137 15.78 4.57 14.21
C MET A 137 14.38 5.20 14.26
N ALA A 138 13.73 5.18 15.42
CA ALA A 138 12.43 5.81 15.61
C ALA A 138 12.49 7.33 15.35
N PHE A 139 13.53 8.00 15.82
CA PHE A 139 13.78 9.42 15.56
C PHE A 139 13.96 9.69 14.05
N LEU A 140 14.84 8.95 13.39
CA LEU A 140 15.10 9.10 11.95
C LEU A 140 13.84 8.82 11.10
N ALA A 141 13.07 7.81 11.47
CA ALA A 141 11.79 7.52 10.81
C ALA A 141 10.79 8.68 10.98
N THR A 142 10.75 9.29 12.17
CA THR A 142 9.90 10.46 12.42
C THR A 142 10.35 11.66 11.61
N VAL A 143 11.66 11.94 11.56
CA VAL A 143 12.24 13.00 10.73
C VAL A 143 11.91 12.79 9.26
N ALA A 144 12.07 11.55 8.74
CA ALA A 144 11.71 11.22 7.37
C ALA A 144 10.25 11.55 7.07
N LEU A 145 9.34 11.14 7.96
CA LEU A 145 7.91 11.40 7.79
C LEU A 145 7.60 12.90 7.77
N VAL A 146 8.16 13.66 8.71
CA VAL A 146 7.99 15.12 8.76
C VAL A 146 8.49 15.77 7.47
N LEU A 147 9.68 15.37 7.00
CA LEU A 147 10.24 15.91 5.76
C LEU A 147 9.46 15.47 4.52
N TRP A 148 8.83 14.32 4.50
CA TRP A 148 7.93 13.91 3.39
C TRP A 148 6.62 14.70 3.39
N ILE A 149 6.09 15.06 4.56
CA ILE A 149 4.86 15.86 4.67
C ILE A 149 5.13 17.33 4.28
N PHE A 150 6.19 17.91 4.83
CA PHE A 150 6.47 19.35 4.74
C PHE A 150 7.65 19.69 3.80
N GLY A 151 8.36 18.69 3.26
CA GLY A 151 9.57 18.90 2.48
C GLY A 151 9.38 19.77 1.23
N LYS A 152 8.19 19.72 0.62
CA LYS A 152 7.85 20.57 -0.54
C LYS A 152 7.95 22.06 -0.18
N GLU A 153 7.55 22.45 1.03
CA GLU A 153 7.67 23.82 1.54
C GLU A 153 9.11 24.24 1.75
N PHE A 154 10.00 23.31 2.09
CA PHE A 154 11.44 23.52 2.28
C PHE A 154 12.28 23.27 1.03
N GLY A 155 11.66 22.96 -0.10
CA GLY A 155 12.35 22.63 -1.35
C GLY A 155 13.16 21.33 -1.29
N VAL A 156 12.80 20.40 -0.40
CA VAL A 156 13.49 19.11 -0.23
C VAL A 156 12.74 18.01 -0.97
N ASP A 157 13.42 17.34 -1.89
CA ASP A 157 12.87 16.21 -2.64
C ASP A 157 12.78 14.96 -1.76
N SER A 158 11.70 14.19 -1.93
CA SER A 158 11.42 12.98 -1.14
C SER A 158 12.47 11.87 -1.29
N THR A 159 13.09 11.76 -2.47
CA THR A 159 14.18 10.81 -2.73
C THR A 159 15.44 11.22 -1.99
N THR A 160 15.73 12.52 -1.96
CA THR A 160 16.85 13.08 -1.19
C THR A 160 16.68 12.77 0.30
N VAL A 161 15.47 12.94 0.85
CA VAL A 161 15.18 12.55 2.24
C VAL A 161 15.48 11.07 2.47
N ALA A 162 14.95 10.19 1.62
CA ALA A 162 15.13 8.74 1.78
C ALA A 162 16.61 8.33 1.75
N ILE A 163 17.37 8.81 0.78
CA ILE A 163 18.81 8.51 0.64
C ILE A 163 19.59 9.05 1.85
N SER A 164 19.29 10.28 2.30
CA SER A 164 19.94 10.88 3.45
C SER A 164 19.70 10.10 4.75
N ILE A 165 18.46 9.65 4.98
CA ILE A 165 18.13 8.83 6.14
C ILE A 165 18.87 7.49 6.11
N VAL A 166 18.92 6.80 4.97
CA VAL A 166 19.66 5.54 4.82
C VAL A 166 21.15 5.77 5.07
N ALA A 167 21.74 6.85 4.52
CA ALA A 167 23.13 7.18 4.75
C ALA A 167 23.44 7.43 6.24
N ILE A 168 22.57 8.17 6.93
CA ILE A 168 22.73 8.42 8.38
C ILE A 168 22.61 7.10 9.18
N MET A 169 21.67 6.21 8.81
CA MET A 169 21.51 4.91 9.46
C MET A 169 22.77 4.03 9.33
N VAL A 170 23.41 4.03 8.16
CA VAL A 170 24.68 3.32 7.94
C VAL A 170 25.82 3.97 8.74
N LEU A 171 25.99 5.29 8.66
CA LEU A 171 27.04 6.02 9.39
C LEU A 171 26.92 5.89 10.91
N ALA A 172 25.69 5.86 11.42
CA ALA A 172 25.41 5.66 12.85
C ALA A 172 25.40 4.17 13.27
N ASN A 173 25.73 3.25 12.38
CA ASN A 173 25.69 1.80 12.63
C ASN A 173 24.33 1.29 13.15
N VAL A 174 23.23 1.93 12.76
CA VAL A 174 21.87 1.40 12.98
C VAL A 174 21.65 0.18 12.10
N ILE A 175 22.06 0.29 10.82
CA ILE A 175 22.19 -0.81 9.86
C ILE A 175 23.63 -0.85 9.35
N THR A 176 24.07 -2.00 8.89
CA THR A 176 25.39 -2.16 8.25
C THR A 176 25.27 -1.99 6.72
N TRP A 177 26.42 -1.75 6.08
CA TRP A 177 26.50 -1.73 4.61
C TRP A 177 26.10 -3.09 4.03
N ASP A 178 26.44 -4.19 4.69
CA ASP A 178 26.08 -5.54 4.28
C ASP A 178 24.58 -5.79 4.40
N ASP A 179 23.90 -5.24 5.41
CA ASP A 179 22.44 -5.30 5.52
C ASP A 179 21.77 -4.62 4.33
N LEU A 180 22.32 -3.48 3.89
CA LEU A 180 21.84 -2.79 2.70
C LEU A 180 22.05 -3.62 1.43
N LEU A 181 23.26 -4.15 1.20
CA LEU A 181 23.59 -4.96 0.04
C LEU A 181 22.85 -6.30 -0.01
N SER A 182 22.61 -6.90 1.14
CA SER A 182 21.90 -8.18 1.24
C SER A 182 20.38 -8.06 1.10
N ASN A 183 19.84 -6.84 1.01
CA ASN A 183 18.40 -6.62 0.83
C ASN A 183 17.94 -6.94 -0.60
N LYS A 184 17.92 -8.25 -0.91
CA LYS A 184 17.52 -8.77 -2.25
C LYS A 184 16.13 -8.27 -2.65
N ALA A 185 15.22 -8.07 -1.71
CA ALA A 185 13.87 -7.58 -1.98
C ALA A 185 13.90 -6.15 -2.56
N ALA A 186 14.71 -5.25 -2.00
CA ALA A 186 14.84 -3.88 -2.50
C ALA A 186 15.47 -3.86 -3.91
N PHE A 187 16.55 -4.62 -4.14
CA PHE A 187 17.18 -4.71 -5.46
C PHE A 187 16.27 -5.36 -6.51
N ASN A 188 15.50 -6.37 -6.13
CA ASN A 188 14.51 -6.98 -7.02
C ASN A 188 13.45 -5.94 -7.44
N VAL A 189 12.92 -5.17 -6.48
CA VAL A 189 11.98 -4.07 -6.78
C VAL A 189 12.64 -3.05 -7.72
N LEU A 190 13.86 -2.63 -7.46
CA LEU A 190 14.58 -1.66 -8.30
C LEU A 190 14.68 -2.12 -9.77
N ILE A 191 15.08 -3.37 -10.01
CA ILE A 191 15.23 -3.92 -11.37
C ILE A 191 13.87 -4.02 -12.07
N TRP A 192 12.88 -4.64 -11.43
CA TRP A 192 11.53 -4.76 -11.99
C TRP A 192 10.90 -3.40 -12.25
N PHE A 193 10.97 -2.50 -11.28
CA PHE A 193 10.41 -1.15 -11.38
C PHE A 193 11.02 -0.38 -12.57
N SER A 194 12.34 -0.33 -12.66
CA SER A 194 13.04 0.39 -13.75
C SER A 194 12.70 -0.20 -15.12
N THR A 195 12.65 -1.52 -15.23
CA THR A 195 12.30 -2.22 -16.48
C THR A 195 10.87 -1.92 -16.90
N LEU A 196 9.92 -2.01 -15.97
CA LEU A 196 8.50 -1.78 -16.25
C LEU A 196 8.23 -0.31 -16.61
N VAL A 197 8.88 0.64 -15.94
CA VAL A 197 8.78 2.07 -16.31
C VAL A 197 9.33 2.31 -17.71
N ALA A 198 10.46 1.69 -18.08
CA ALA A 198 11.01 1.79 -19.43
C ALA A 198 10.07 1.19 -20.49
N MET A 199 9.43 0.05 -20.18
CA MET A 199 8.43 -0.56 -21.08
C MET A 199 7.19 0.34 -21.24
N ALA A 200 6.67 0.93 -20.18
CA ALA A 200 5.54 1.87 -20.23
C ALA A 200 5.87 3.09 -21.11
N ALA A 201 7.08 3.65 -20.95
CA ALA A 201 7.56 4.72 -21.82
C ALA A 201 7.69 4.28 -23.29
N GLY A 202 8.11 3.04 -23.54
CA GLY A 202 8.14 2.43 -24.86
C GLY A 202 6.76 2.33 -25.51
N LEU A 203 5.75 1.86 -24.78
CA LEU A 203 4.37 1.77 -25.27
C LEU A 203 3.80 3.14 -25.63
N LYS A 204 4.11 4.17 -24.87
CA LYS A 204 3.75 5.55 -25.21
C LYS A 204 4.43 6.01 -26.51
N LYS A 205 5.74 5.75 -26.64
CA LYS A 205 6.54 6.17 -27.80
C LYS A 205 6.05 5.54 -29.13
N VAL A 206 5.57 4.30 -29.09
CA VAL A 206 5.06 3.60 -30.30
C VAL A 206 3.59 3.91 -30.58
N GLY A 207 2.92 4.79 -29.83
CA GLY A 207 1.56 5.26 -30.09
C GLY A 207 0.44 4.30 -29.67
N ILE A 208 0.75 3.21 -28.98
CA ILE A 208 -0.28 2.25 -28.51
C ILE A 208 -1.25 2.92 -27.52
N LEU A 209 -0.75 3.76 -26.64
CA LEU A 209 -1.59 4.45 -25.66
C LEU A 209 -2.54 5.46 -26.35
N ASP A 210 -2.06 6.16 -27.37
CA ASP A 210 -2.86 7.11 -28.13
C ASP A 210 -3.96 6.39 -28.92
N TRP A 211 -3.63 5.21 -29.50
CA TRP A 211 -4.59 4.35 -30.19
C TRP A 211 -5.70 3.85 -29.22
N ILE A 212 -5.33 3.42 -28.00
CA ILE A 212 -6.30 3.02 -26.96
C ILE A 212 -7.19 4.21 -26.60
N GLY A 213 -6.62 5.40 -26.37
CA GLY A 213 -7.36 6.63 -26.06
C GLY A 213 -8.41 6.96 -27.12
N ALA A 214 -8.00 6.96 -28.39
CA ALA A 214 -8.88 7.27 -29.52
C ALA A 214 -10.05 6.27 -29.66
N ASN A 215 -9.78 4.97 -29.52
CA ASN A 215 -10.83 3.96 -29.59
C ASN A 215 -11.77 4.00 -28.37
N THR A 216 -11.25 4.30 -27.19
CA THR A 216 -12.05 4.38 -25.97
C THR A 216 -12.95 5.61 -25.99
N GLN A 217 -12.53 6.72 -26.59
CA GLN A 217 -13.31 7.94 -26.72
C GLN A 217 -14.65 7.68 -27.41
N THR A 218 -14.67 6.91 -28.47
CA THR A 218 -15.91 6.59 -29.20
C THR A 218 -16.88 5.73 -28.38
N MET A 219 -16.35 4.86 -27.53
CA MET A 219 -17.18 3.95 -26.70
C MET A 219 -17.77 4.64 -25.47
N LEU A 220 -17.05 5.62 -24.92
CA LEU A 220 -17.41 6.31 -23.67
C LEU A 220 -17.96 7.74 -23.88
N SER A 221 -18.03 8.20 -25.13
CA SER A 221 -18.60 9.49 -25.47
C SER A 221 -20.09 9.55 -25.09
N GLY A 222 -20.46 10.62 -24.38
CA GLY A 222 -21.84 10.82 -23.89
C GLY A 222 -22.07 10.46 -22.42
N MET A 223 -21.09 9.87 -21.73
CA MET A 223 -21.15 9.70 -20.27
C MET A 223 -20.82 11.02 -19.57
N ASN A 224 -21.56 11.33 -18.50
CA ASN A 224 -21.13 12.44 -17.63
C ASN A 224 -19.83 12.09 -16.87
N SER A 225 -19.04 13.12 -16.52
CA SER A 225 -17.71 12.94 -15.94
C SER A 225 -17.71 12.13 -14.64
N THR A 226 -18.72 12.30 -13.78
CA THR A 226 -18.82 11.54 -12.53
C THR A 226 -19.02 10.05 -12.79
N THR A 227 -19.94 9.71 -13.69
CA THR A 227 -20.19 8.32 -14.08
C THR A 227 -18.95 7.71 -14.72
N LEU A 228 -18.26 8.47 -15.56
CA LEU A 228 -17.01 8.04 -16.20
C LEU A 228 -15.92 7.75 -15.17
N ILE A 229 -15.71 8.64 -14.20
CA ILE A 229 -14.73 8.45 -13.11
C ILE A 229 -15.05 7.17 -12.33
N ILE A 230 -16.31 6.99 -11.92
CA ILE A 230 -16.74 5.80 -11.17
C ILE A 230 -16.50 4.54 -11.99
N ALA A 231 -16.90 4.54 -13.26
CA ALA A 231 -16.72 3.40 -14.16
C ALA A 231 -15.23 3.04 -14.35
N LEU A 232 -14.38 4.05 -14.57
CA LEU A 232 -12.95 3.84 -14.73
C LEU A 232 -12.30 3.31 -13.45
N VAL A 233 -12.66 3.85 -12.28
CA VAL A 233 -12.11 3.36 -10.98
C VAL A 233 -12.56 1.93 -10.71
N ILE A 234 -13.83 1.60 -10.96
CA ILE A 234 -14.34 0.23 -10.80
C ILE A 234 -13.65 -0.71 -11.80
N LEU A 235 -13.52 -0.32 -13.05
CA LEU A 235 -12.84 -1.13 -14.07
C LEU A 235 -11.36 -1.36 -13.68
N PHE A 236 -10.66 -0.32 -13.28
CA PHE A 236 -9.28 -0.43 -12.81
C PHE A 236 -9.16 -1.40 -11.64
N PHE A 237 -10.06 -1.30 -10.67
CA PHE A 237 -10.12 -2.19 -9.52
C PHE A 237 -10.37 -3.65 -9.94
N LEU A 238 -11.35 -3.90 -10.81
CA LEU A 238 -11.69 -5.26 -11.25
C LEU A 238 -10.61 -5.89 -12.13
N LEU A 239 -9.96 -5.11 -12.98
CA LEU A 239 -8.85 -5.58 -13.81
C LEU A 239 -7.65 -6.07 -12.97
N HIS A 240 -7.54 -5.65 -11.70
CA HIS A 240 -6.49 -6.14 -10.82
C HIS A 240 -6.47 -7.67 -10.69
N TYR A 241 -7.63 -8.31 -10.72
CA TYR A 241 -7.72 -9.77 -10.54
C TYR A 241 -7.18 -10.60 -11.70
N PHE A 242 -6.80 -9.97 -12.78
CA PHE A 242 -6.01 -10.58 -13.88
C PHE A 242 -4.49 -10.47 -13.63
N PHE A 243 -4.06 -9.82 -12.54
CA PHE A 243 -2.66 -9.61 -12.19
C PHE A 243 -2.35 -10.28 -10.85
N ALA A 244 -1.25 -11.03 -10.79
CA ALA A 244 -0.73 -11.57 -9.52
C ALA A 244 0.12 -10.57 -8.73
N SER A 245 0.28 -9.34 -9.22
CA SER A 245 1.13 -8.30 -8.63
C SER A 245 0.53 -6.93 -8.82
N VAL A 246 0.38 -6.19 -7.71
CA VAL A 246 -0.04 -4.78 -7.74
C VAL A 246 0.93 -3.92 -8.56
N THR A 247 2.23 -4.21 -8.50
CA THR A 247 3.24 -3.49 -9.30
C THR A 247 3.02 -3.70 -10.80
N ALA A 248 2.77 -4.93 -11.24
CA ALA A 248 2.50 -5.22 -12.64
C ALA A 248 1.21 -4.55 -13.11
N HIS A 249 0.14 -4.60 -12.31
CA HIS A 249 -1.12 -3.92 -12.57
C HIS A 249 -0.92 -2.40 -12.76
N VAL A 250 -0.25 -1.74 -11.81
CA VAL A 250 0.04 -0.30 -11.87
C VAL A 250 0.79 0.06 -13.16
N THR A 251 1.85 -0.69 -13.46
CA THR A 251 2.70 -0.38 -14.62
C THR A 251 1.97 -0.56 -15.94
N ALA A 252 1.14 -1.58 -16.04
CA ALA A 252 0.38 -1.86 -17.25
C ALA A 252 -0.79 -0.88 -17.44
N LEU A 253 -1.51 -0.56 -16.38
CA LEU A 253 -2.80 0.10 -16.52
C LEU A 253 -2.78 1.60 -16.23
N ILE A 254 -1.94 2.12 -15.32
CA ILE A 254 -1.91 3.57 -15.05
C ILE A 254 -1.70 4.39 -16.33
N PRO A 255 -0.72 4.08 -17.21
CA PRO A 255 -0.52 4.87 -18.43
C PRO A 255 -1.76 4.84 -19.35
N VAL A 256 -2.43 3.70 -19.44
CA VAL A 256 -3.65 3.53 -20.26
C VAL A 256 -4.79 4.38 -19.69
N PHE A 257 -5.05 4.26 -18.40
CA PHE A 257 -6.13 5.01 -17.73
C PHE A 257 -5.87 6.51 -17.72
N MET A 258 -4.60 6.94 -17.62
CA MET A 258 -4.22 8.34 -17.75
C MET A 258 -4.48 8.89 -19.15
N THR A 259 -4.21 8.10 -20.20
CA THR A 259 -4.52 8.48 -21.58
C THR A 259 -6.04 8.65 -21.77
N ILE A 260 -6.84 7.71 -21.27
CA ILE A 260 -8.30 7.79 -21.32
C ILE A 260 -8.80 9.03 -20.55
N ALA A 261 -8.29 9.26 -19.34
CA ALA A 261 -8.68 10.42 -18.53
C ALA A 261 -8.33 11.74 -19.22
N ALA A 262 -7.14 11.87 -19.78
CA ALA A 262 -6.71 13.09 -20.50
C ALA A 262 -7.57 13.38 -21.73
N THR A 263 -8.17 12.34 -22.33
CA THR A 263 -9.02 12.48 -23.53
C THR A 263 -10.47 12.83 -23.18
N LEU A 264 -10.99 12.31 -22.07
CA LEU A 264 -12.43 12.31 -21.76
C LEU A 264 -12.83 13.18 -20.56
N LEU A 265 -11.91 13.41 -19.62
CA LEU A 265 -12.21 14.20 -18.41
C LEU A 265 -11.83 15.67 -18.59
N PRO A 266 -12.59 16.59 -18.01
CA PRO A 266 -12.19 17.97 -17.86
C PRO A 266 -10.87 18.09 -17.09
N PRO A 267 -9.97 19.04 -17.45
CA PRO A 267 -8.64 19.18 -16.84
C PRO A 267 -8.66 19.26 -15.30
N GLU A 268 -9.65 19.93 -14.72
CA GLU A 268 -9.82 20.09 -13.28
C GLU A 268 -10.17 18.79 -12.54
N GLN A 269 -10.66 17.78 -13.26
CA GLN A 269 -11.03 16.48 -12.68
C GLN A 269 -9.93 15.43 -12.82
N ILE A 270 -8.88 15.68 -13.60
CA ILE A 270 -7.80 14.73 -13.84
C ILE A 270 -7.05 14.43 -12.53
N ILE A 271 -6.64 15.46 -11.78
CA ILE A 271 -5.87 15.25 -10.53
C ILE A 271 -6.71 14.55 -9.46
N PRO A 272 -7.95 14.98 -9.13
CA PRO A 272 -8.80 14.20 -8.20
C PRO A 272 -8.99 12.74 -8.63
N PHE A 273 -9.24 12.47 -9.91
CA PHE A 273 -9.35 11.13 -10.46
C PHE A 273 -8.09 10.31 -10.20
N THR A 274 -6.92 10.87 -10.47
CA THR A 274 -5.64 10.14 -10.31
C THR A 274 -5.35 9.76 -8.86
N VAL A 275 -5.69 10.62 -7.90
CA VAL A 275 -5.51 10.33 -6.47
C VAL A 275 -6.41 9.18 -6.04
N ILE A 276 -7.68 9.16 -6.48
CA ILE A 276 -8.63 8.08 -6.18
C ILE A 276 -8.17 6.78 -6.85
N LEU A 277 -7.75 6.84 -8.12
CA LEU A 277 -7.27 5.68 -8.87
C LEU A 277 -6.05 5.05 -8.19
N ALA A 278 -5.03 5.85 -7.90
CA ALA A 278 -3.84 5.38 -7.21
C ALA A 278 -4.12 4.94 -5.76
N GLY A 279 -5.01 5.66 -5.06
CA GLY A 279 -5.43 5.32 -3.70
C GLY A 279 -6.18 3.99 -3.58
N SER A 280 -6.80 3.51 -4.66
CA SER A 280 -7.50 2.21 -4.67
C SER A 280 -6.55 1.00 -4.64
N LEU A 281 -5.25 1.19 -4.96
CA LEU A 281 -4.26 0.10 -5.11
C LEU A 281 -4.10 -0.77 -3.85
N GLY A 282 -4.18 -0.18 -2.67
CA GLY A 282 -4.03 -0.94 -1.43
C GLY A 282 -5.22 -1.85 -1.14
N VAL A 283 -6.45 -1.36 -1.38
CA VAL A 283 -7.68 -2.09 -1.05
C VAL A 283 -8.06 -3.15 -2.07
N MET A 284 -7.58 -3.08 -3.30
CA MET A 284 -7.97 -4.02 -4.35
C MET A 284 -7.42 -5.44 -4.15
N GLY A 285 -6.42 -5.64 -3.28
CA GLY A 285 -5.84 -6.96 -3.05
C GLY A 285 -6.63 -7.91 -2.13
N ILE A 286 -7.77 -7.46 -1.56
CA ILE A 286 -8.45 -8.18 -0.47
C ILE A 286 -9.27 -9.40 -0.91
N ILE A 287 -9.80 -9.43 -2.15
CA ILE A 287 -10.84 -10.40 -2.55
C ILE A 287 -10.25 -11.78 -2.85
N THR A 288 -8.98 -11.86 -3.21
CA THR A 288 -8.35 -13.13 -3.62
C THR A 288 -7.07 -13.44 -2.84
N PRO A 289 -6.72 -14.73 -2.67
CA PRO A 289 -5.50 -15.13 -1.98
C PRO A 289 -4.21 -14.78 -2.73
N TYR A 290 -4.29 -14.24 -3.93
CA TYR A 290 -3.16 -13.82 -4.76
C TYR A 290 -3.17 -12.32 -5.10
N GLY A 291 -4.19 -11.57 -4.65
CA GLY A 291 -4.38 -10.16 -5.04
C GLY A 291 -3.33 -9.20 -4.51
N THR A 292 -2.64 -9.54 -3.43
CA THR A 292 -1.54 -8.76 -2.88
C THR A 292 -0.53 -9.64 -2.18
N GLY A 293 0.71 -9.16 -2.03
CA GLY A 293 1.79 -9.96 -1.46
C GLY A 293 1.53 -10.61 -0.10
N PRO A 294 0.85 -9.98 0.86
CA PRO A 294 0.51 -10.63 2.13
C PRO A 294 -0.64 -11.64 2.05
N SER A 295 -1.47 -11.62 0.99
CA SER A 295 -2.64 -12.51 0.91
C SER A 295 -2.30 -14.00 1.13
N PRO A 296 -1.29 -14.60 0.45
CA PRO A 296 -0.97 -16.01 0.64
C PRO A 296 -0.50 -16.38 2.06
N ILE A 297 -0.15 -15.39 2.88
CA ILE A 297 0.32 -15.62 4.26
C ILE A 297 -0.87 -15.79 5.21
N TRP A 298 -2.01 -15.12 4.89
CA TRP A 298 -3.19 -15.07 5.73
C TRP A 298 -4.28 -16.07 5.31
N TYR A 299 -4.21 -16.60 4.09
CA TYR A 299 -5.12 -17.61 3.55
C TYR A 299 -4.54 -19.01 3.71
#